data_688553c6134c5d3fd0fdd57a6ad7b55e
#
_entry.id   688553c6134c5d3fd0fdd57a6ad7b55e
#
_cell.length_a   1.000
_cell.length_b   1.000
_cell.length_c   1.000
_cell.angle_alpha   90.00
_cell.angle_beta   90.00
_cell.angle_gamma   90.00
#
_symmetry.space_group_name_H-M   'P 1'
#
loop_
_entity.id
_entity.type
_entity.pdbx_description
1 polymer ?
#
loop_
_entity_poly.entity_id
_entity_poly.type
_entity_poly.pdbx_seq_one_letter_code
_entity_poly.pdbx_strand_id
1 'polypeptide(L)'
;MNMRLIKILIAVALVCFCLGLIYYMQKKVTRFDLPKGELKWSPVKPVNAKMCIPAAFTNEDGKISGAYRYDGKNYQNGKALNMRVSLKGDMFYISRQWMSDTGFQQLTLVYNSKPMRFYDSRKTIRRALCKDKNGAFILQSNYPMTLSNFASECSNHSTNATYLDMGEYGYGYIKEKRFIKPLYIWGFLTRHKQTNWIYVE
;
A
#
# COMPACT_ATOMS: atom_id res chain seq x y z
N MET A 1 35.83 -20.58 -30.00
CA MET A 1 34.53 -20.96 -29.40
C MET A 1 33.57 -21.31 -30.53
N ASN A 2 32.94 -22.48 -30.49
CA ASN A 2 32.13 -23.00 -31.59
C ASN A 2 30.86 -22.15 -31.80
N MET A 3 30.64 -21.60 -32.98
CA MET A 3 29.52 -20.71 -33.32
C MET A 3 28.16 -21.35 -33.07
N ARG A 4 28.05 -22.68 -33.14
CA ARG A 4 26.83 -23.43 -32.76
C ARG A 4 26.56 -23.36 -31.26
N LEU A 5 27.60 -23.45 -30.43
CA LEU A 5 27.47 -23.37 -28.97
C LEU A 5 26.98 -21.97 -28.51
N ILE A 6 27.51 -20.91 -29.15
CA ILE A 6 27.07 -19.53 -28.89
C ILE A 6 25.58 -19.34 -29.22
N LYS A 7 25.14 -19.84 -30.37
CA LYS A 7 23.71 -19.74 -30.77
C LYS A 7 22.79 -20.47 -29.78
N ILE A 8 23.19 -21.64 -29.29
CA ILE A 8 22.43 -22.40 -28.30
C ILE A 8 22.36 -21.63 -26.97
N LEU A 9 23.48 -21.07 -26.48
CA LEU A 9 23.49 -20.27 -25.25
C LEU A 9 22.62 -19.02 -25.32
N ILE A 10 22.64 -18.32 -26.47
CA ILE A 10 21.76 -17.16 -26.69
C ILE A 10 20.29 -17.57 -26.70
N ALA A 11 19.94 -18.68 -27.36
CA ALA A 11 18.56 -19.18 -27.38
C ALA A 11 18.08 -19.56 -25.99
N VAL A 12 18.87 -20.26 -25.20
CA VAL A 12 18.56 -20.60 -23.79
C VAL A 12 18.38 -19.35 -22.93
N ALA A 13 19.27 -18.37 -23.07
CA ALA A 13 19.17 -17.11 -22.33
C ALA A 13 17.88 -16.34 -22.68
N LEU A 14 17.50 -16.29 -23.96
CA LEU A 14 16.24 -15.68 -24.41
C LEU A 14 15.01 -16.41 -23.86
N VAL A 15 15.01 -17.74 -23.88
CA VAL A 15 13.90 -18.54 -23.31
C VAL A 15 13.78 -18.30 -21.79
N CYS A 16 14.89 -18.33 -21.05
CA CYS A 16 14.89 -18.04 -19.63
C CYS A 16 14.39 -16.61 -19.32
N PHE A 17 14.81 -15.63 -20.12
CA PHE A 17 14.35 -14.25 -20.02
C PHE A 17 12.83 -14.13 -20.30
N CYS A 18 12.32 -14.75 -21.34
CA CYS A 18 10.89 -14.79 -21.65
C CYS A 18 10.07 -15.48 -20.57
N LEU A 19 10.54 -16.62 -20.05
CA LEU A 19 9.90 -17.31 -18.94
C LEU A 19 9.89 -16.46 -17.66
N GLY A 20 10.99 -15.77 -17.38
CA GLY A 20 11.09 -14.80 -16.27
C GLY A 20 10.10 -13.63 -16.42
N LEU A 21 9.95 -13.09 -17.61
CA LEU A 21 8.95 -12.05 -17.91
C LEU A 21 7.53 -12.56 -17.76
N ILE A 22 7.21 -13.75 -18.26
CA ILE A 22 5.88 -14.37 -18.12
C ILE A 22 5.56 -14.60 -16.64
N TYR A 23 6.49 -15.15 -15.87
CA TYR A 23 6.34 -15.33 -14.42
C TYR A 23 6.14 -14.00 -13.68
N TYR A 24 6.89 -12.97 -14.03
CA TYR A 24 6.74 -11.63 -13.46
C TYR A 24 5.39 -11.00 -13.80
N MET A 25 4.91 -11.17 -15.04
CA MET A 25 3.60 -10.68 -15.49
C MET A 25 2.43 -11.42 -14.83
N GLN A 26 2.61 -12.67 -14.41
CA GLN A 26 1.59 -13.43 -13.68
C GLN A 26 1.43 -12.97 -12.23
N LYS A 27 2.45 -12.34 -11.64
CA LYS A 27 2.41 -11.86 -10.26
C LYS A 27 1.54 -10.61 -10.17
N LYS A 28 0.30 -10.78 -9.69
CA LYS A 28 -0.68 -9.69 -9.62
C LYS A 28 -0.34 -8.60 -8.61
N VAL A 29 0.31 -8.97 -7.52
CA VAL A 29 0.71 -8.06 -6.44
C VAL A 29 2.14 -8.32 -5.98
N THR A 30 2.79 -7.29 -5.46
CA THR A 30 4.09 -7.38 -4.80
C THR A 30 3.91 -7.12 -3.31
N ARG A 31 4.47 -8.01 -2.48
CA ARG A 31 4.57 -7.86 -1.02
C ARG A 31 5.85 -7.14 -0.65
N PHE A 32 5.74 -6.21 0.29
CA PHE A 32 6.85 -5.51 0.93
C PHE A 32 6.72 -5.70 2.43
N ASP A 33 7.62 -6.45 3.02
CA ASP A 33 7.67 -6.61 4.47
C ASP A 33 8.13 -5.31 5.12
N LEU A 34 7.52 -4.97 6.27
CA LEU A 34 7.89 -3.79 7.01
C LEU A 34 9.28 -3.96 7.66
N PRO A 35 10.08 -2.90 7.75
CA PRO A 35 11.28 -2.94 8.57
C PRO A 35 10.91 -3.15 10.05
N LYS A 36 11.84 -3.71 10.83
CA LYS A 36 11.64 -3.85 12.28
C LYS A 36 11.50 -2.48 12.93
N GLY A 37 10.49 -2.31 13.77
CA GLY A 37 10.18 -1.09 14.49
C GLY A 37 8.70 -0.93 14.74
N GLU A 38 8.33 0.14 15.41
CA GLU A 38 6.94 0.46 15.70
C GLU A 38 6.28 1.09 14.47
N LEU A 39 5.08 0.60 14.12
CA LEU A 39 4.26 1.15 13.06
C LEU A 39 3.46 2.35 13.59
N LYS A 40 3.74 3.52 13.07
CA LYS A 40 3.16 4.80 13.49
C LYS A 40 2.41 5.49 12.36
N TRP A 41 1.55 6.41 12.73
CA TRP A 41 0.87 7.31 11.81
C TRP A 41 1.02 8.77 12.26
N SER A 42 1.15 9.68 11.29
CA SER A 42 1.26 11.11 11.56
C SER A 42 0.65 11.93 10.43
N PRO A 43 -0.01 13.08 10.75
CA PRO A 43 -0.40 14.08 9.76
C PRO A 43 0.80 14.88 9.23
N VAL A 44 1.99 14.70 9.81
CA VAL A 44 3.24 15.36 9.39
C VAL A 44 4.21 14.30 8.90
N LYS A 45 4.90 14.57 7.79
CA LYS A 45 5.88 13.63 7.23
C LYS A 45 7.06 13.48 8.17
N PRO A 46 7.38 12.26 8.63
CA PRO A 46 8.55 12.01 9.49
C PRO A 46 9.85 12.20 8.70
N VAL A 47 10.88 12.70 9.38
CA VAL A 47 12.16 13.05 8.75
C VAL A 47 13.07 11.83 8.60
N ASN A 48 13.15 10.96 9.60
CA ASN A 48 14.13 9.87 9.69
C ASN A 48 13.52 8.47 9.73
N ALA A 49 12.36 8.26 9.12
CA ALA A 49 11.71 6.96 9.12
C ALA A 49 12.44 5.93 8.24
N LYS A 50 12.46 4.67 8.65
CA LYS A 50 12.92 3.52 7.84
C LYS A 50 11.95 3.22 6.70
N MET A 51 10.69 3.51 6.92
CA MET A 51 9.62 3.42 5.93
C MET A 51 8.67 4.61 6.11
N CYS A 52 8.19 5.16 5.02
CA CYS A 52 7.19 6.22 5.04
C CYS A 52 6.29 6.11 3.81
N ILE A 53 4.99 5.93 4.01
CA ILE A 53 4.00 5.70 2.94
C ILE A 53 2.75 6.54 3.23
N PRO A 54 2.12 7.17 2.20
CA PRO A 54 0.82 7.82 2.35
C PRO A 54 -0.23 6.88 2.94
N ALA A 55 -1.11 7.39 3.80
CA ALA A 55 -2.06 6.57 4.55
C ALA A 55 -3.52 6.84 4.14
N ALA A 56 -4.19 7.79 4.80
CA ALA A 56 -5.57 8.15 4.53
C ALA A 56 -5.71 9.03 3.28
N PHE A 57 -6.89 9.04 2.69
CA PHE A 57 -7.22 9.96 1.60
C PHE A 57 -7.02 11.42 2.01
N THR A 58 -6.48 12.18 1.09
CA THR A 58 -6.35 13.63 1.18
C THR A 58 -7.32 14.25 0.16
N ASN A 59 -8.15 15.18 0.59
CA ASN A 59 -9.04 15.91 -0.30
C ASN A 59 -8.28 17.03 -1.04
N GLU A 60 -8.97 17.72 -1.96
CA GLU A 60 -8.40 18.80 -2.77
C GLU A 60 -7.83 19.97 -1.92
N ASP A 61 -8.41 20.22 -0.74
CA ASP A 61 -7.94 21.24 0.21
C ASP A 61 -6.68 20.81 0.96
N GLY A 62 -6.14 19.61 0.70
CA GLY A 62 -5.00 19.06 1.42
C GLY A 62 -5.33 18.56 2.82
N LYS A 63 -6.61 18.43 3.19
CA LYS A 63 -7.04 17.88 4.48
C LYS A 63 -7.25 16.38 4.41
N ILE A 64 -6.98 15.70 5.52
CA ILE A 64 -7.23 14.27 5.66
C ILE A 64 -8.74 14.01 5.58
N SER A 65 -9.17 13.14 4.67
CA SER A 65 -10.59 12.77 4.51
C SER A 65 -11.01 11.76 5.56
N GLY A 66 -12.21 11.95 6.13
CA GLY A 66 -12.79 11.07 7.14
C GLY A 66 -12.36 11.43 8.56
N ALA A 67 -12.54 10.47 9.48
CA ALA A 67 -12.12 10.63 10.86
C ALA A 67 -10.70 10.13 11.07
N TYR A 68 -9.96 10.80 11.94
CA TYR A 68 -8.66 10.35 12.40
C TYR A 68 -8.44 10.69 13.88
N ARG A 69 -7.53 9.97 14.50
CA ARG A 69 -7.12 10.20 15.88
C ARG A 69 -5.61 10.41 15.91
N TYR A 70 -5.19 11.49 16.55
CA TYR A 70 -3.79 11.82 16.70
C TYR A 70 -3.54 12.36 18.09
N ASP A 71 -2.57 11.80 18.79
CA ASP A 71 -2.23 12.14 20.18
C ASP A 71 -3.48 12.13 21.11
N GLY A 72 -4.28 11.05 20.98
CA GLY A 72 -5.49 10.85 21.75
C GLY A 72 -6.69 11.74 21.38
N LYS A 73 -6.51 12.76 20.52
CA LYS A 73 -7.55 13.68 20.08
C LYS A 73 -8.24 13.18 18.82
N ASN A 74 -9.56 13.32 18.77
CA ASN A 74 -10.36 12.95 17.61
C ASN A 74 -10.58 14.14 16.69
N TYR A 75 -10.44 13.89 15.39
CA TYR A 75 -10.67 14.85 14.32
C TYR A 75 -11.57 14.22 13.27
N GLN A 76 -12.31 15.04 12.54
CA GLN A 76 -13.15 14.59 11.43
C GLN A 76 -13.25 15.67 10.35
N ASN A 77 -12.95 15.28 9.12
CA ASN A 77 -13.15 16.10 7.93
C ASN A 77 -14.01 15.33 6.92
N GLY A 78 -15.15 15.90 6.56
CA GLY A 78 -16.08 15.28 5.63
C GLY A 78 -16.80 14.05 6.21
N LYS A 79 -17.25 13.17 5.32
CA LYS A 79 -18.03 11.98 5.69
C LYS A 79 -17.14 10.91 6.31
N ALA A 80 -17.53 10.47 7.51
CA ALA A 80 -16.84 9.36 8.17
C ALA A 80 -17.11 8.04 7.44
N LEU A 81 -16.08 7.18 7.38
CA LEU A 81 -16.18 5.79 6.95
C LEU A 81 -16.56 4.89 8.14
N ASN A 82 -17.05 3.69 7.85
CA ASN A 82 -17.55 2.78 8.89
C ASN A 82 -16.46 2.18 9.79
N MET A 83 -15.25 2.05 9.27
CA MET A 83 -14.16 1.36 9.96
C MET A 83 -12.99 2.31 10.20
N ARG A 84 -12.28 2.05 11.28
CA ARG A 84 -11.10 2.78 11.74
C ARG A 84 -9.89 1.88 11.74
N VAL A 85 -8.75 2.42 11.36
CA VAL A 85 -7.44 1.78 11.42
C VAL A 85 -6.70 2.37 12.61
N SER A 86 -6.43 1.56 13.62
CA SER A 86 -5.67 1.94 14.81
C SER A 86 -4.31 1.26 14.78
N LEU A 87 -3.24 1.99 15.10
CA LEU A 87 -1.87 1.47 15.12
C LEU A 87 -1.42 1.27 16.56
N LYS A 88 -0.80 0.12 16.85
CA LYS A 88 -0.26 -0.19 18.20
C LYS A 88 0.91 -1.16 18.07
N GLY A 89 2.09 -0.72 18.49
CA GLY A 89 3.33 -1.48 18.28
C GLY A 89 3.65 -1.65 16.80
N ASP A 90 3.99 -2.84 16.40
CA ASP A 90 4.26 -3.24 15.01
C ASP A 90 3.01 -3.68 14.23
N MET A 91 1.82 -3.51 14.82
CA MET A 91 0.56 -4.02 14.31
C MET A 91 -0.47 -2.92 14.06
N PHE A 92 -1.48 -3.25 13.26
CA PHE A 92 -2.69 -2.44 13.13
C PHE A 92 -3.96 -3.28 13.38
N TYR A 93 -5.03 -2.56 13.70
CA TYR A 93 -6.35 -3.11 13.98
C TYR A 93 -7.40 -2.36 13.17
N ILE A 94 -8.35 -3.10 12.61
CA ILE A 94 -9.52 -2.56 11.92
C ILE A 94 -10.74 -2.81 12.81
N SER A 95 -11.41 -1.74 13.24
CA SER A 95 -12.61 -1.84 14.09
C SER A 95 -13.55 -0.65 13.88
N ARG A 96 -14.75 -0.70 14.47
CA ARG A 96 -15.69 0.43 14.50
C ARG A 96 -15.30 1.49 15.54
N GLN A 97 -14.46 1.16 16.48
CA GLN A 97 -13.97 2.06 17.54
C GLN A 97 -12.46 2.25 17.42
N TRP A 98 -11.93 3.32 17.99
CA TRP A 98 -10.50 3.52 18.11
C TRP A 98 -9.93 2.53 19.13
N MET A 99 -8.88 1.82 18.75
CA MET A 99 -8.17 0.84 19.58
C MET A 99 -6.83 1.36 20.10
N SER A 100 -6.45 2.60 19.71
CA SER A 100 -5.21 3.26 20.13
C SER A 100 -5.37 4.78 20.04
N ASP A 101 -4.37 5.52 20.50
CA ASP A 101 -4.34 6.99 20.48
C ASP A 101 -3.98 7.57 19.13
N THR A 102 -3.60 6.73 18.17
CA THR A 102 -3.31 7.14 16.80
C THR A 102 -3.99 6.23 15.79
N GLY A 103 -4.52 6.83 14.73
CA GLY A 103 -5.16 6.09 13.65
C GLY A 103 -5.93 6.98 12.68
N PHE A 104 -6.44 6.37 11.63
CA PHE A 104 -7.14 7.05 10.56
C PHE A 104 -8.28 6.19 10.01
N GLN A 105 -9.18 6.79 9.27
CA GLN A 105 -10.17 6.06 8.49
C GLN A 105 -9.70 5.89 7.07
N GLN A 106 -9.93 4.68 6.56
CA GLN A 106 -9.68 4.35 5.16
C GLN A 106 -10.57 3.17 4.75
N LEU A 107 -10.69 2.91 3.44
CA LEU A 107 -11.46 1.78 2.94
C LEU A 107 -10.88 0.46 3.45
N THR A 108 -11.70 -0.33 4.12
CA THR A 108 -11.36 -1.70 4.49
C THR A 108 -11.46 -2.57 3.25
N LEU A 109 -10.38 -3.25 2.87
CA LEU A 109 -10.35 -4.15 1.71
C LEU A 109 -10.64 -5.60 2.11
N VAL A 110 -10.10 -6.03 3.25
CA VAL A 110 -10.29 -7.37 3.80
C VAL A 110 -10.59 -7.26 5.29
N TYR A 111 -11.60 -7.97 5.73
CA TYR A 111 -11.94 -8.08 7.15
C TYR A 111 -12.21 -9.53 7.52
N ASN A 112 -11.45 -10.07 8.49
CA ASN A 112 -11.51 -11.48 8.90
C ASN A 112 -11.43 -12.44 7.70
N SER A 113 -10.41 -12.26 6.87
CA SER A 113 -10.13 -13.04 5.64
C SER A 113 -11.20 -12.95 4.54
N LYS A 114 -12.20 -12.07 4.68
CA LYS A 114 -13.23 -11.87 3.67
C LYS A 114 -12.98 -10.57 2.91
N PRO A 115 -12.91 -10.61 1.57
CA PRO A 115 -12.75 -9.41 0.76
C PRO A 115 -14.05 -8.60 0.76
N MET A 116 -13.92 -7.28 0.86
CA MET A 116 -15.02 -6.33 0.72
C MET A 116 -15.38 -6.14 -0.74
N ARG A 117 -16.66 -5.91 -1.05
CA ARG A 117 -17.13 -5.61 -2.40
C ARG A 117 -17.19 -4.10 -2.63
N PHE A 118 -16.74 -3.70 -3.81
CA PHE A 118 -16.76 -2.30 -4.25
C PHE A 118 -17.36 -2.22 -5.65
N TYR A 119 -18.12 -1.16 -5.91
CA TYR A 119 -18.75 -0.91 -7.22
C TYR A 119 -17.91 0.02 -8.12
N ASP A 120 -16.67 0.31 -7.70
CA ASP A 120 -15.74 1.14 -8.47
C ASP A 120 -15.17 0.34 -9.66
N SER A 121 -15.44 0.79 -10.87
CA SER A 121 -14.91 0.23 -12.12
C SER A 121 -13.54 0.80 -12.50
N ARG A 122 -13.07 1.84 -11.83
CA ARG A 122 -11.81 2.51 -12.12
C ARG A 122 -10.62 1.59 -11.85
N LYS A 123 -9.80 1.38 -12.87
CA LYS A 123 -8.55 0.62 -12.76
C LYS A 123 -7.38 1.56 -12.48
N THR A 124 -6.68 1.36 -11.39
CA THR A 124 -5.45 2.09 -11.03
C THR A 124 -4.48 1.14 -10.33
N ILE A 125 -3.22 1.53 -10.21
CA ILE A 125 -2.30 0.87 -9.27
C ILE A 125 -2.84 1.10 -7.86
N ARG A 126 -2.87 0.03 -7.06
CA ARG A 126 -3.45 0.01 -5.72
C ARG A 126 -2.40 -0.40 -4.69
N ARG A 127 -2.53 0.12 -3.48
CA ARG A 127 -1.69 -0.22 -2.34
C ARG A 127 -2.54 -0.47 -1.10
N ALA A 128 -2.11 -1.39 -0.24
CA ALA A 128 -2.78 -1.71 1.01
C ALA A 128 -1.77 -1.95 2.14
N LEU A 129 -2.16 -1.59 3.34
CA LEU A 129 -1.58 -2.12 4.57
C LEU A 129 -2.34 -3.40 4.90
N CYS A 130 -1.61 -4.49 5.00
CA CYS A 130 -2.11 -5.85 5.19
C CYS A 130 -1.55 -6.46 6.46
N LYS A 131 -2.29 -7.43 7.02
CA LYS A 131 -1.88 -8.20 8.20
C LYS A 131 -2.12 -9.68 7.96
N ASP A 132 -1.13 -10.50 8.29
CA ASP A 132 -1.23 -11.95 8.40
C ASP A 132 -0.81 -12.43 9.79
N LYS A 133 -0.58 -13.73 9.96
CA LYS A 133 -0.10 -14.32 11.23
C LYS A 133 1.32 -13.89 11.62
N ASN A 134 2.11 -13.40 10.67
CA ASN A 134 3.51 -13.01 10.87
C ASN A 134 3.69 -11.51 11.12
N GLY A 135 2.61 -10.70 10.97
CA GLY A 135 2.66 -9.26 11.22
C GLY A 135 2.05 -8.42 10.11
N ALA A 136 2.35 -7.12 10.14
CA ALA A 136 1.91 -6.17 9.13
C ALA A 136 2.90 -6.11 7.95
N PHE A 137 2.37 -5.86 6.74
CA PHE A 137 3.13 -5.71 5.50
C PHE A 137 2.36 -4.86 4.49
N ILE A 138 3.03 -4.43 3.43
CA ILE A 138 2.40 -3.70 2.33
C ILE A 138 2.19 -4.63 1.14
N LEU A 139 1.02 -4.55 0.51
CA LEU A 139 0.77 -5.09 -0.83
C LEU A 139 0.58 -3.95 -1.83
N GLN A 140 1.16 -4.10 -3.01
CA GLN A 140 0.93 -3.19 -4.13
C GLN A 140 0.60 -3.99 -5.39
N SER A 141 -0.41 -3.54 -6.15
CA SER A 141 -0.71 -4.16 -7.44
C SER A 141 0.38 -3.84 -8.47
N ASN A 142 0.74 -4.83 -9.29
CA ASN A 142 1.76 -4.68 -10.33
C ASN A 142 1.21 -4.04 -11.60
N TYR A 143 -0.11 -4.03 -11.76
CA TYR A 143 -0.82 -3.40 -12.87
C TYR A 143 -2.14 -2.78 -12.39
N PRO A 144 -2.76 -1.88 -13.18
CA PRO A 144 -4.02 -1.27 -12.82
C PRO A 144 -5.13 -2.30 -12.62
N MET A 145 -5.80 -2.28 -11.47
CA MET A 145 -6.95 -3.14 -11.17
C MET A 145 -8.06 -2.36 -10.47
N THR A 146 -9.30 -2.90 -10.54
CA THR A 146 -10.43 -2.38 -9.79
C THR A 146 -10.21 -2.57 -8.30
N LEU A 147 -10.92 -1.82 -7.49
CA LEU A 147 -10.81 -1.95 -6.03
C LEU A 147 -11.28 -3.32 -5.54
N SER A 148 -12.35 -3.89 -6.16
CA SER A 148 -12.85 -5.24 -5.84
C SER A 148 -11.84 -6.33 -6.18
N ASN A 149 -11.18 -6.26 -7.35
CA ASN A 149 -10.17 -7.23 -7.73
C ASN A 149 -8.94 -7.14 -6.81
N PHE A 150 -8.54 -5.92 -6.43
CA PHE A 150 -7.45 -5.73 -5.49
C PHE A 150 -7.80 -6.24 -4.08
N ALA A 151 -9.03 -6.02 -3.60
CA ALA A 151 -9.49 -6.57 -2.32
C ALA A 151 -9.47 -8.11 -2.33
N SER A 152 -9.89 -8.74 -3.44
CA SER A 152 -9.80 -10.19 -3.63
C SER A 152 -8.34 -10.68 -3.58
N GLU A 153 -7.42 -9.99 -4.27
CA GLU A 153 -5.99 -10.35 -4.19
C GLU A 153 -5.44 -10.17 -2.78
N CYS A 154 -5.80 -9.09 -2.07
CA CYS A 154 -5.39 -8.90 -0.68
C CYS A 154 -5.88 -10.03 0.22
N SER A 155 -7.09 -10.58 0.00
CA SER A 155 -7.63 -11.69 0.82
C SER A 155 -6.87 -13.01 0.66
N ASN A 156 -6.16 -13.21 -0.45
CA ASN A 156 -5.28 -14.36 -0.66
C ASN A 156 -3.99 -14.30 0.18
N HIS A 157 -3.65 -13.11 0.70
CA HIS A 157 -2.39 -12.86 1.38
C HIS A 157 -2.55 -12.38 2.82
N SER A 158 -3.75 -11.96 3.24
CA SER A 158 -3.96 -11.29 4.53
C SER A 158 -5.30 -11.63 5.16
N THR A 159 -5.35 -11.58 6.48
CA THR A 159 -6.59 -11.70 7.27
C THR A 159 -7.31 -10.36 7.38
N ASN A 160 -6.58 -9.26 7.37
CA ASN A 160 -7.11 -7.90 7.37
C ASN A 160 -6.28 -7.02 6.44
N ALA A 161 -6.94 -6.16 5.68
CA ALA A 161 -6.29 -5.19 4.82
C ALA A 161 -7.08 -3.89 4.75
N THR A 162 -6.36 -2.78 4.75
CA THR A 162 -6.90 -1.44 4.52
C THR A 162 -6.20 -0.80 3.32
N TYR A 163 -6.97 -0.07 2.53
CA TYR A 163 -6.45 0.69 1.41
C TYR A 163 -5.48 1.77 1.91
N LEU A 164 -4.46 2.08 1.14
CA LEU A 164 -3.59 3.22 1.37
C LEU A 164 -3.73 4.20 0.21
N ASP A 165 -3.75 5.47 0.54
CA ASP A 165 -3.81 6.51 -0.48
C ASP A 165 -2.58 6.42 -1.38
N MET A 166 -2.84 6.38 -2.67
CA MET A 166 -1.79 6.41 -3.68
C MET A 166 -1.56 7.82 -4.19
N GLY A 167 -2.56 8.72 -3.99
CA GLY A 167 -2.60 10.03 -4.60
C GLY A 167 -2.27 9.95 -6.08
N GLU A 168 -2.06 11.05 -6.75
CA GLU A 168 -1.49 11.05 -8.10
C GLU A 168 -0.02 10.60 -8.11
N TYR A 169 0.62 10.55 -6.95
CA TYR A 169 2.07 10.36 -6.84
C TYR A 169 2.50 9.09 -6.11
N GLY A 170 1.65 8.49 -5.28
CA GLY A 170 1.90 7.23 -4.57
C GLY A 170 3.26 7.12 -3.90
N TYR A 171 3.81 8.24 -3.46
CA TYR A 171 5.13 8.27 -2.87
C TYR A 171 5.19 7.44 -1.60
N GLY A 172 6.25 6.65 -1.51
CA GLY A 172 6.58 5.95 -0.31
C GLY A 172 7.97 5.36 -0.48
N TYR A 173 8.64 5.09 0.62
CA TYR A 173 9.94 4.43 0.60
C TYR A 173 10.07 3.43 1.75
N ILE A 174 10.89 2.43 1.50
CA ILE A 174 11.41 1.49 2.49
C ILE A 174 12.92 1.60 2.38
N LYS A 175 13.58 2.08 3.44
CA LYS A 175 14.95 2.61 3.41
C LYS A 175 16.00 1.66 2.86
N GLU A 176 15.88 0.38 3.09
CA GLU A 176 16.96 -0.55 2.76
C GLU A 176 16.75 -1.32 1.45
N LYS A 177 15.57 -1.28 0.86
CA LYS A 177 15.26 -2.23 -0.20
C LYS A 177 14.58 -1.68 -1.44
N ARG A 178 13.70 -0.68 -1.39
CA ARG A 178 12.98 -0.24 -2.61
C ARG A 178 12.25 1.07 -2.41
N PHE A 179 12.32 1.89 -3.44
CA PHE A 179 11.44 3.01 -3.64
C PHE A 179 10.11 2.48 -4.20
N ILE A 180 9.01 2.65 -3.48
CA ILE A 180 7.68 2.27 -3.96
C ILE A 180 7.18 3.43 -4.84
N LYS A 181 7.60 3.44 -6.10
CA LYS A 181 7.10 4.38 -7.11
C LYS A 181 5.93 3.75 -7.87
N PRO A 182 4.82 4.44 -8.06
CA PRO A 182 3.99 4.16 -9.22
C PRO A 182 4.74 4.61 -10.47
N LEU A 183 4.62 3.83 -11.55
CA LEU A 183 5.20 4.11 -12.86
C LEU A 183 4.51 5.32 -13.56
N TYR A 184 4.51 6.51 -12.93
CA TYR A 184 3.90 7.69 -13.53
C TYR A 184 4.90 8.83 -13.65
N ILE A 185 5.37 9.06 -14.88
CA ILE A 185 6.28 10.14 -15.27
C ILE A 185 5.64 11.54 -15.07
N TRP A 186 4.32 11.65 -15.04
CA TRP A 186 3.56 12.90 -14.93
C TRP A 186 3.40 13.44 -13.51
N GLY A 187 3.78 12.69 -12.49
CA GLY A 187 3.69 13.10 -11.09
C GLY A 187 4.58 14.27 -10.67
N PHE A 188 5.44 14.75 -11.55
CA PHE A 188 6.36 15.86 -11.24
C PHE A 188 5.69 17.25 -11.32
N LEU A 189 4.55 17.38 -11.97
CA LEU A 189 3.96 18.69 -12.32
C LEU A 189 2.77 19.12 -11.45
N THR A 190 2.15 18.23 -10.69
CA THR A 190 1.00 18.57 -9.87
C THR A 190 1.37 18.61 -8.39
N ARG A 191 1.04 19.71 -7.72
CA ARG A 191 1.44 20.04 -6.35
C ARG A 191 0.46 19.53 -5.28
N HIS A 192 -0.14 18.34 -5.43
CA HIS A 192 -0.97 17.81 -4.35
C HIS A 192 -0.12 17.44 -3.15
N LYS A 193 -0.27 18.16 -2.07
CA LYS A 193 0.42 17.93 -0.82
C LYS A 193 -0.19 16.69 -0.15
N GLN A 194 0.56 15.59 -0.15
CA GLN A 194 0.24 14.49 0.73
C GLN A 194 0.35 14.96 2.19
N THR A 195 -0.68 14.72 2.99
CA THR A 195 -0.78 15.32 4.32
C THR A 195 -0.79 14.33 5.47
N ASN A 196 -0.64 13.02 5.20
CA ASN A 196 -0.59 12.05 6.27
C ASN A 196 0.14 10.76 5.86
N TRP A 197 0.77 10.11 6.84
CA TRP A 197 1.75 9.07 6.60
C TRP A 197 1.64 7.94 7.62
N ILE A 198 1.76 6.69 7.17
CA ILE A 198 2.22 5.58 8.01
C ILE A 198 3.73 5.45 7.86
N TYR A 199 4.42 5.15 8.94
CA TYR A 199 5.86 5.06 8.95
C TYR A 199 6.38 4.08 10.02
N VAL A 200 7.62 3.66 9.88
CA VAL A 200 8.38 2.88 10.85
C VAL A 200 9.68 3.63 11.14
N GLU A 201 9.96 3.86 12.40
CA GLU A 201 11.22 4.44 12.91
C GLU A 201 12.34 3.42 13.02
#